data_8428eef7198b565bfc43fddce916472c
#
_entry.id   8428eef7198b565bfc43fddce916472c
#
_cell.length_a   1.000
_cell.length_b   1.000
_cell.length_c   1.000
_cell.angle_alpha   90.00
_cell.angle_beta   90.00
_cell.angle_gamma   90.00
#
_symmetry.space_group_name_H-M   'P 1'
#
loop_
_entity.id
_entity.type
_entity.pdbx_description
1 polymer ?
#
loop_
_entity_poly.entity_id
_entity_poly.type
_entity_poly.pdbx_seq_one_letter_code
_entity_poly.pdbx_strand_id
1 'polypeptide(L)'
;MTDTIIVLQNEREEAGTMILKEKERTTIEDLQTQEKSCIEKYGRYAQQAKDPELKNLFQMLQEQERQHFESLGKVLNGEVPQCDCNDSAGREYEPKATYTSVNSQEDKMNDAFLATDCIGTEKLVSGEYNSEVFAFENSGIRKLLADIQVEEQNHAEMLYKYKMVNGMQ
;
A
#
# COMPACT_ATOMS: atom_id res chain seq x y z
N MET A 1 -36.02 -23.05 -40.43
CA MET A 1 -36.05 -21.89 -39.53
C MET A 1 -35.91 -22.38 -38.05
N THR A 2 -34.90 -23.16 -37.74
CA THR A 2 -34.74 -23.76 -36.40
C THR A 2 -33.29 -23.81 -35.90
N ASP A 3 -32.34 -23.20 -36.60
CA ASP A 3 -30.93 -23.32 -36.23
C ASP A 3 -30.25 -22.03 -35.70
N THR A 4 -31.05 -20.96 -35.44
CA THR A 4 -30.49 -19.68 -35.02
C THR A 4 -30.64 -19.42 -33.49
N ILE A 5 -31.29 -20.31 -32.75
CA ILE A 5 -31.59 -20.10 -31.32
C ILE A 5 -30.57 -20.79 -30.38
N ILE A 6 -29.73 -21.68 -30.90
CA ILE A 6 -28.78 -22.46 -30.06
C ILE A 6 -27.43 -21.76 -29.87
N VAL A 7 -27.13 -20.71 -30.65
CA VAL A 7 -25.83 -20.00 -30.54
C VAL A 7 -25.80 -18.90 -29.45
N LEU A 8 -26.95 -18.47 -28.93
CA LEU A 8 -27.05 -17.37 -27.96
C LEU A 8 -27.10 -17.80 -26.45
N GLN A 9 -26.93 -19.08 -26.15
CA GLN A 9 -27.00 -19.59 -24.79
C GLN A 9 -25.67 -20.06 -24.19
N ASN A 10 -24.55 -19.99 -24.89
CA ASN A 10 -23.24 -20.45 -24.42
C ASN A 10 -22.24 -19.33 -24.10
N GLU A 11 -22.66 -18.08 -24.01
CA GLU A 11 -21.81 -16.98 -23.55
C GLU A 11 -22.21 -16.48 -22.14
N ARG A 12 -22.60 -17.39 -21.25
CA ARG A 12 -22.28 -17.19 -19.84
C ARG A 12 -20.89 -17.79 -19.67
N GLU A 13 -19.87 -16.98 -19.91
CA GLU A 13 -18.54 -17.24 -19.40
C GLU A 13 -18.71 -17.54 -17.91
N GLU A 14 -18.49 -18.79 -17.53
CA GLU A 14 -18.07 -19.12 -16.18
C GLU A 14 -16.90 -18.17 -15.91
N ALA A 15 -17.05 -17.27 -14.95
CA ALA A 15 -15.93 -16.53 -14.40
C ALA A 15 -15.00 -17.61 -13.79
N GLY A 16 -14.14 -18.16 -14.61
CA GLY A 16 -13.20 -19.20 -14.23
C GLY A 16 -12.32 -18.61 -13.14
N THR A 17 -12.35 -19.22 -11.98
CA THR A 17 -11.43 -18.87 -10.89
C THR A 17 -10.02 -18.83 -11.46
N MET A 18 -9.36 -17.68 -11.41
CA MET A 18 -8.00 -17.53 -11.93
C MET A 18 -7.06 -18.45 -11.14
N ILE A 19 -6.26 -19.25 -11.86
CA ILE A 19 -5.29 -20.16 -11.26
C ILE A 19 -3.91 -19.54 -11.38
N LEU A 20 -3.32 -19.16 -10.24
CA LEU A 20 -1.94 -18.70 -10.17
C LEU A 20 -0.97 -19.87 -10.40
N LYS A 21 0.08 -19.62 -11.16
CA LYS A 21 1.25 -20.50 -11.20
C LYS A 21 1.95 -20.49 -9.84
N GLU A 22 2.70 -21.53 -9.53
CA GLU A 22 3.42 -21.67 -8.25
C GLU A 22 4.29 -20.44 -7.96
N LYS A 23 5.06 -19.96 -8.94
CA LYS A 23 5.89 -18.76 -8.80
C LYS A 23 5.05 -17.51 -8.52
N GLU A 24 3.94 -17.32 -9.23
CA GLU A 24 3.04 -16.17 -9.02
C GLU A 24 2.43 -16.20 -7.62
N ARG A 25 2.00 -17.38 -7.16
CA ARG A 25 1.49 -17.57 -5.80
C ARG A 25 2.52 -17.21 -4.74
N THR A 26 3.73 -17.76 -4.83
CA THR A 26 4.82 -17.48 -3.88
C THR A 26 5.13 -15.98 -3.85
N THR A 27 5.17 -15.31 -4.99
CA THR A 27 5.40 -13.88 -5.07
C THR A 27 4.31 -13.08 -4.32
N ILE A 28 3.02 -13.43 -4.48
CA ILE A 28 1.95 -12.74 -3.74
C ILE A 28 2.04 -13.03 -2.23
N GLU A 29 2.38 -14.25 -1.82
CA GLU A 29 2.57 -14.61 -0.41
C GLU A 29 3.73 -13.82 0.23
N ASP A 30 4.82 -13.62 -0.51
CA ASP A 30 5.96 -12.81 -0.06
C ASP A 30 5.56 -11.33 0.08
N LEU A 31 4.87 -10.76 -0.91
CA LEU A 31 4.33 -9.40 -0.84
C LEU A 31 3.36 -9.25 0.34
N GLN A 32 2.44 -10.19 0.57
CA GLN A 32 1.57 -10.16 1.75
C GLN A 32 2.34 -10.20 3.06
N THR A 33 3.44 -10.94 3.12
CA THR A 33 4.30 -10.97 4.32
C THR A 33 4.94 -9.61 4.55
N GLN A 34 5.32 -8.91 3.48
CA GLN A 34 5.85 -7.55 3.55
C GLN A 34 4.80 -6.56 4.05
N GLU A 35 3.57 -6.59 3.48
CA GLU A 35 2.45 -5.76 3.95
C GLU A 35 2.14 -5.98 5.43
N LYS A 36 2.12 -7.24 5.87
CA LYS A 36 1.93 -7.57 7.29
C LYS A 36 2.99 -6.93 8.17
N SER A 37 4.24 -6.91 7.74
CA SER A 37 5.34 -6.25 8.45
C SER A 37 5.11 -4.73 8.54
N CYS A 38 4.64 -4.09 7.46
CA CYS A 38 4.30 -2.67 7.44
C CYS A 38 3.13 -2.35 8.38
N ILE A 39 2.04 -3.15 8.35
CA ILE A 39 0.91 -3.03 9.26
C ILE A 39 1.35 -3.07 10.74
N GLU A 40 2.21 -4.04 11.09
CA GLU A 40 2.73 -4.18 12.46
C GLU A 40 3.65 -3.01 12.85
N LYS A 41 4.52 -2.57 11.93
CA LYS A 41 5.42 -1.43 12.13
C LYS A 41 4.63 -0.15 12.39
N TYR A 42 3.69 0.21 11.52
CA TYR A 42 2.85 1.40 11.70
C TYR A 42 2.04 1.36 13.00
N GLY A 43 1.48 0.20 13.36
CA GLY A 43 0.76 0.04 14.63
C GLY A 43 1.64 0.28 15.86
N ARG A 44 2.88 -0.20 15.84
CA ARG A 44 3.86 0.03 16.93
C ARG A 44 4.32 1.48 16.95
N TYR A 45 4.60 2.08 15.79
CA TYR A 45 5.09 3.44 15.70
C TYR A 45 4.01 4.47 16.07
N ALA A 46 2.74 4.20 15.76
CA ALA A 46 1.62 4.99 16.26
C ALA A 46 1.55 5.05 17.79
N GLN A 47 1.98 3.97 18.49
CA GLN A 47 2.05 3.95 19.96
C GLN A 47 3.29 4.69 20.50
N GLN A 48 4.38 4.72 19.75
CA GLN A 48 5.65 5.35 20.15
C GLN A 48 5.71 6.84 19.81
N ALA A 49 5.00 7.26 18.78
CA ALA A 49 4.92 8.65 18.34
C ALA A 49 4.44 9.55 19.48
N LYS A 50 5.07 10.71 19.64
CA LYS A 50 4.77 11.71 20.66
C LYS A 50 3.76 12.73 20.16
N ASP A 51 3.88 13.10 18.87
CA ASP A 51 2.98 14.01 18.21
C ASP A 51 1.68 13.32 17.81
N PRO A 52 0.51 13.80 18.26
CA PRO A 52 -0.78 13.28 17.81
C PRO A 52 -0.97 13.30 16.28
N GLU A 53 -0.42 14.28 15.57
CA GLU A 53 -0.48 14.35 14.11
C GLU A 53 0.25 13.16 13.47
N LEU A 54 1.48 12.85 13.93
CA LEU A 54 2.23 11.70 13.44
C LEU A 54 1.55 10.39 13.81
N LYS A 55 1.00 10.30 15.01
CA LYS A 55 0.22 9.13 15.45
C LYS A 55 -0.95 8.87 14.50
N ASN A 56 -1.72 9.90 14.18
CA ASN A 56 -2.85 9.79 13.26
C ASN A 56 -2.40 9.41 11.85
N LEU A 57 -1.29 9.98 11.37
CA LEU A 57 -0.70 9.61 10.08
C LEU A 57 -0.33 8.13 10.04
N PHE A 58 0.39 7.62 11.05
CA PHE A 58 0.73 6.20 11.12
C PHE A 58 -0.50 5.28 11.17
N GLN A 59 -1.56 5.67 11.88
CA GLN A 59 -2.81 4.90 11.91
C GLN A 59 -3.50 4.87 10.54
N MET A 60 -3.50 5.99 9.83
CA MET A 60 -4.05 6.08 8.48
C MET A 60 -3.26 5.20 7.51
N LEU A 61 -1.92 5.28 7.53
CA LEU A 61 -1.07 4.45 6.70
C LEU A 61 -1.23 2.97 7.04
N GLN A 62 -1.31 2.60 8.33
CA GLN A 62 -1.58 1.22 8.74
C GLN A 62 -2.86 0.65 8.10
N GLU A 63 -3.91 1.47 7.99
CA GLU A 63 -5.17 1.02 7.37
C GLU A 63 -5.02 0.85 5.87
N GLN A 64 -4.23 1.67 5.20
CA GLN A 64 -3.93 1.51 3.77
C GLN A 64 -3.12 0.23 3.50
N GLU A 65 -2.11 -0.08 4.31
CA GLU A 65 -1.39 -1.36 4.24
C GLU A 65 -2.31 -2.58 4.45
N ARG A 66 -3.34 -2.47 5.31
CA ARG A 66 -4.35 -3.54 5.44
C ARG A 66 -5.12 -3.75 4.14
N GLN A 67 -5.48 -2.68 3.45
CA GLN A 67 -6.17 -2.76 2.16
C GLN A 67 -5.29 -3.41 1.09
N HIS A 68 -3.98 -3.11 1.07
CA HIS A 68 -3.01 -3.80 0.21
C HIS A 68 -2.96 -5.30 0.53
N PHE A 69 -2.77 -5.65 1.79
CA PHE A 69 -2.77 -7.04 2.26
C PHE A 69 -4.04 -7.81 1.87
N GLU A 70 -5.20 -7.20 2.06
CA GLU A 70 -6.49 -7.81 1.69
C GLU A 70 -6.64 -7.97 0.18
N SER A 71 -6.20 -6.99 -0.60
CA SER A 71 -6.21 -7.04 -2.07
C SER A 71 -5.33 -8.18 -2.60
N LEU A 72 -4.14 -8.37 -2.03
CA LEU A 72 -3.28 -9.51 -2.34
C LEU A 72 -3.92 -10.84 -1.93
N GLY A 73 -4.63 -10.87 -0.80
CA GLY A 73 -5.39 -12.04 -0.35
C GLY A 73 -6.50 -12.45 -1.33
N LYS A 74 -7.18 -11.49 -1.96
CA LYS A 74 -8.15 -11.76 -3.03
C LYS A 74 -7.48 -12.40 -4.24
N VAL A 75 -6.30 -11.91 -4.62
CA VAL A 75 -5.52 -12.52 -5.72
C VAL A 75 -5.18 -13.98 -5.41
N LEU A 76 -4.78 -14.32 -4.19
CA LEU A 76 -4.52 -15.71 -3.78
C LEU A 76 -5.76 -16.59 -3.86
N ASN A 77 -6.95 -16.00 -3.72
CA ASN A 77 -8.24 -16.69 -3.84
C ASN A 77 -8.79 -16.72 -5.28
N GLY A 78 -8.01 -16.26 -6.26
CA GLY A 78 -8.38 -16.31 -7.68
C GLY A 78 -9.20 -15.11 -8.16
N GLU A 79 -9.27 -14.03 -7.37
CA GLU A 79 -9.91 -12.78 -7.75
C GLU A 79 -8.86 -11.72 -8.12
N VAL A 80 -9.15 -10.90 -9.11
CA VAL A 80 -8.35 -9.69 -9.39
C VAL A 80 -9.19 -8.48 -8.96
N PRO A 81 -8.91 -7.88 -7.79
CA PRO A 81 -9.66 -6.72 -7.34
C PRO A 81 -9.39 -5.53 -8.27
N GLN A 82 -10.42 -4.73 -8.50
CA GLN A 82 -10.19 -3.41 -9.09
C GLN A 82 -9.49 -2.54 -8.04
N CYS A 83 -8.41 -1.91 -8.44
CA CYS A 83 -7.70 -0.93 -7.63
C CYS A 83 -7.98 0.44 -8.22
N ASP A 84 -8.62 1.29 -7.43
CA ASP A 84 -8.71 2.73 -7.69
C ASP A 84 -7.56 3.40 -6.95
N CYS A 85 -6.37 3.36 -7.55
CA CYS A 85 -5.22 4.03 -6.98
C CYS A 85 -5.47 5.54 -6.89
N ASN A 86 -5.48 6.06 -5.67
CA ASN A 86 -5.42 7.50 -5.44
C ASN A 86 -3.96 7.96 -5.54
N ASP A 87 -3.50 8.23 -6.75
CA ASP A 87 -2.15 8.72 -7.02
C ASP A 87 -1.91 10.18 -6.60
N SER A 88 -2.90 10.83 -6.01
CA SER A 88 -2.82 12.22 -5.55
C SER A 88 -2.77 12.38 -4.03
N ALA A 89 -2.96 11.31 -3.26
CA ALA A 89 -3.08 11.38 -1.81
C ALA A 89 -1.87 12.03 -1.13
N GLY A 90 -0.66 11.71 -1.56
CA GLY A 90 0.57 12.34 -1.07
C GLY A 90 0.62 13.82 -1.41
N ARG A 91 0.25 14.19 -2.62
CA ARG A 91 0.22 15.59 -3.08
C ARG A 91 -0.80 16.43 -2.31
N GLU A 92 -1.96 15.87 -2.01
CA GLU A 92 -3.08 16.55 -1.35
C GLU A 92 -2.92 16.61 0.18
N TYR A 93 -2.04 15.79 0.74
CA TYR A 93 -1.77 15.83 2.18
C TYR A 93 -1.04 17.12 2.57
N GLU A 94 -1.66 17.90 3.46
CA GLU A 94 -1.15 19.20 3.95
C GLU A 94 -1.05 19.20 5.48
N PRO A 95 0.02 18.60 6.05
CA PRO A 95 0.21 18.58 7.50
C PRO A 95 0.52 19.99 8.03
N LYS A 96 0.14 20.21 9.29
CA LYS A 96 0.48 21.45 10.01
C LYS A 96 1.70 21.20 10.90
N ALA A 97 2.51 22.26 11.08
CA ALA A 97 3.62 22.21 12.03
C ALA A 97 3.06 22.08 13.46
N THR A 98 3.51 21.07 14.18
CA THR A 98 3.10 20.77 15.56
C THR A 98 4.24 20.99 16.54
N TYR A 99 5.49 20.80 16.11
CA TYR A 99 6.67 21.06 16.93
C TYR A 99 7.05 22.55 16.88
N THR A 100 6.70 23.24 17.97
CA THR A 100 7.04 24.63 18.19
C THR A 100 8.22 24.74 19.20
N SER A 101 8.70 25.94 19.46
CA SER A 101 9.79 26.18 20.40
C SER A 101 9.52 25.74 21.86
N VAL A 102 8.27 25.45 22.19
CA VAL A 102 7.83 24.99 23.52
C VAL A 102 7.85 23.47 23.67
N ASN A 103 7.97 22.73 22.57
CA ASN A 103 7.91 21.27 22.58
C ASN A 103 9.27 20.66 22.93
N SER A 104 9.24 19.45 23.47
CA SER A 104 10.44 18.69 23.78
C SER A 104 11.27 18.39 22.53
N GLN A 105 12.55 18.74 22.57
CA GLN A 105 13.49 18.42 21.48
C GLN A 105 13.71 16.90 21.36
N GLU A 106 13.65 16.18 22.49
CA GLU A 106 13.75 14.72 22.50
C GLU A 106 12.58 14.06 21.80
N ASP A 107 11.35 14.51 22.08
CA ASP A 107 10.16 14.03 21.39
C ASP A 107 10.22 14.27 19.87
N LYS A 108 10.69 15.45 19.46
CA LYS A 108 10.90 15.78 18.05
C LYS A 108 11.92 14.86 17.39
N MET A 109 13.02 14.55 18.06
CA MET A 109 14.04 13.64 17.55
C MET A 109 13.51 12.20 17.42
N ASN A 110 12.72 11.74 18.43
CA ASN A 110 12.05 10.45 18.36
C ASN A 110 11.13 10.35 17.13
N ASP A 111 10.26 11.32 16.96
CA ASP A 111 9.27 11.32 15.86
C ASP A 111 9.94 11.48 14.49
N ALA A 112 11.00 12.26 14.41
CA ALA A 112 11.83 12.38 13.20
C ALA A 112 12.47 11.03 12.82
N PHE A 113 12.95 10.28 13.80
CA PHE A 113 13.50 8.94 13.57
C PHE A 113 12.43 7.98 13.05
N LEU A 114 11.26 7.90 13.69
CA LEU A 114 10.16 7.02 13.30
C LEU A 114 9.70 7.32 11.86
N ALA A 115 9.50 8.60 11.54
CA ALA A 115 9.08 9.01 10.20
C ALA A 115 10.16 8.69 9.14
N THR A 116 11.45 8.89 9.45
CA THR A 116 12.56 8.60 8.55
C THR A 116 12.67 7.11 8.26
N ASP A 117 12.53 6.27 9.28
CA ASP A 117 12.59 4.82 9.13
C ASP A 117 11.44 4.31 8.26
N CYS A 118 10.23 4.83 8.46
CA CYS A 118 9.09 4.49 7.60
C CYS A 118 9.29 4.93 6.14
N ILE A 119 9.82 6.13 5.87
CA ILE A 119 10.16 6.56 4.51
C ILE A 119 11.12 5.57 3.84
N GLY A 120 12.11 5.07 4.59
CA GLY A 120 13.04 4.04 4.11
C GLY A 120 12.33 2.74 3.76
N THR A 121 11.37 2.32 4.60
CA THR A 121 10.54 1.12 4.36
C THR A 121 9.71 1.27 3.10
N GLU A 122 8.98 2.39 2.93
CA GLU A 122 8.16 2.64 1.74
C GLU A 122 8.96 2.55 0.45
N LYS A 123 10.19 3.10 0.45
CA LYS A 123 11.09 2.99 -0.72
C LYS A 123 11.48 1.56 -1.05
N LEU A 124 11.72 0.74 -0.04
CA LEU A 124 12.04 -0.69 -0.22
C LEU A 124 10.84 -1.44 -0.76
N VAL A 125 9.67 -1.29 -0.16
CA VAL A 125 8.44 -1.96 -0.55
C VAL A 125 8.01 -1.56 -1.96
N SER A 126 8.03 -0.26 -2.27
CA SER A 126 7.80 0.23 -3.63
C SER A 126 8.74 -0.41 -4.66
N GLY A 127 10.01 -0.61 -4.29
CA GLY A 127 11.00 -1.30 -5.12
C GLY A 127 10.68 -2.78 -5.34
N GLU A 128 10.16 -3.47 -4.34
CA GLU A 128 9.72 -4.86 -4.43
C GLU A 128 8.53 -4.99 -5.40
N TYR A 129 7.50 -4.18 -5.25
CA TYR A 129 6.36 -4.15 -6.20
C TYR A 129 6.82 -3.89 -7.63
N ASN A 130 7.74 -2.94 -7.84
CA ASN A 130 8.30 -2.66 -9.16
C ASN A 130 9.01 -3.89 -9.76
N SER A 131 9.74 -4.64 -8.96
CA SER A 131 10.47 -5.83 -9.42
C SER A 131 9.52 -6.98 -9.77
N GLU A 132 8.45 -7.15 -8.99
CA GLU A 132 7.57 -8.31 -9.08
C GLU A 132 6.44 -8.15 -10.11
N VAL A 133 6.17 -6.94 -10.59
CA VAL A 133 5.11 -6.69 -11.59
C VAL A 133 5.26 -7.58 -12.83
N PHE A 134 6.50 -7.86 -13.26
CA PHE A 134 6.77 -8.71 -14.43
C PHE A 134 6.73 -10.23 -14.16
N ALA A 135 6.52 -10.64 -12.90
CA ALA A 135 6.34 -12.05 -12.58
C ALA A 135 4.98 -12.59 -13.06
N PHE A 136 4.02 -11.71 -13.38
CA PHE A 136 2.63 -12.05 -13.67
C PHE A 136 2.27 -11.92 -15.15
N GLU A 137 1.59 -12.94 -15.67
CA GLU A 137 1.01 -12.90 -17.01
C GLU A 137 -0.29 -12.07 -17.02
N ASN A 138 -1.08 -12.12 -15.96
CA ASN A 138 -2.35 -11.41 -15.85
C ASN A 138 -2.14 -9.89 -15.74
N SER A 139 -2.68 -9.14 -16.71
CA SER A 139 -2.54 -7.67 -16.76
C SER A 139 -3.25 -6.96 -15.61
N GLY A 140 -4.34 -7.52 -15.08
CA GLY A 140 -5.06 -6.97 -13.93
C GLY A 140 -4.22 -7.05 -12.65
N ILE A 141 -3.50 -8.17 -12.44
CA ILE A 141 -2.57 -8.31 -11.32
C ILE A 141 -1.42 -7.30 -11.48
N ARG A 142 -0.82 -7.19 -12.68
CA ARG A 142 0.25 -6.21 -12.91
C ARG A 142 -0.22 -4.78 -12.63
N LYS A 143 -1.45 -4.44 -13.01
CA LYS A 143 -2.03 -3.13 -12.69
C LYS A 143 -2.19 -2.95 -11.18
N LEU A 144 -2.75 -3.93 -10.47
CA LEU A 144 -2.87 -3.89 -9.01
C LEU A 144 -1.52 -3.62 -8.33
N LEU A 145 -0.48 -4.37 -8.70
CA LEU A 145 0.86 -4.19 -8.12
C LEU A 145 1.45 -2.81 -8.44
N ALA A 146 1.23 -2.30 -9.66
CA ALA A 146 1.67 -0.97 -10.03
C ALA A 146 0.90 0.13 -9.27
N ASP A 147 -0.39 -0.05 -9.04
CA ASP A 147 -1.21 0.87 -8.25
C ASP A 147 -0.75 0.90 -6.77
N ILE A 148 -0.52 -0.26 -6.15
CA ILE A 148 0.04 -0.33 -4.79
C ILE A 148 1.41 0.36 -4.76
N GLN A 149 2.28 0.11 -5.74
CA GLN A 149 3.59 0.74 -5.83
C GLN A 149 3.50 2.28 -5.83
N VAL A 150 2.49 2.86 -6.48
CA VAL A 150 2.24 4.32 -6.46
C VAL A 150 1.73 4.76 -5.08
N GLU A 151 0.91 3.97 -4.40
CA GLU A 151 0.43 4.28 -3.06
C GLU A 151 1.57 4.28 -2.03
N GLU A 152 2.55 3.38 -2.13
CA GLU A 152 3.77 3.41 -1.30
C GLU A 152 4.57 4.72 -1.48
N GLN A 153 4.61 5.25 -2.71
CA GLN A 153 5.22 6.56 -2.96
C GLN A 153 4.45 7.69 -2.26
N ASN A 154 3.12 7.63 -2.25
CA ASN A 154 2.28 8.60 -1.54
C ASN A 154 2.51 8.53 -0.03
N HIS A 155 2.66 7.34 0.55
CA HIS A 155 2.99 7.15 1.97
C HIS A 155 4.31 7.84 2.32
N ALA A 156 5.34 7.60 1.52
CA ALA A 156 6.64 8.26 1.70
C ALA A 156 6.53 9.79 1.58
N GLU A 157 5.74 10.31 0.63
CA GLU A 157 5.52 11.76 0.44
C GLU A 157 4.82 12.39 1.65
N MET A 158 3.79 11.74 2.20
CA MET A 158 3.09 12.22 3.40
C MET A 158 4.02 12.32 4.61
N LEU A 159 4.81 11.29 4.85
CA LEU A 159 5.80 11.25 5.93
C LEU A 159 6.89 12.33 5.73
N TYR A 160 7.34 12.51 4.50
CA TYR A 160 8.30 13.55 4.16
C TYR A 160 7.73 14.96 4.42
N LYS A 161 6.49 15.22 3.99
CA LYS A 161 5.81 16.51 4.22
C LYS A 161 5.65 16.78 5.72
N TYR A 162 5.25 15.78 6.50
CA TYR A 162 5.19 15.90 7.97
C TYR A 162 6.55 16.32 8.56
N LYS A 163 7.63 15.67 8.13
CA LYS A 163 8.99 16.03 8.57
C LYS A 163 9.35 17.47 8.20
N MET A 164 9.06 17.86 6.95
CA MET A 164 9.43 19.18 6.43
C MET A 164 8.75 20.31 7.17
N VAL A 165 7.44 20.23 7.43
CA VAL A 165 6.71 21.31 8.15
C VAL A 165 7.16 21.42 9.60
N ASN A 166 7.69 20.35 10.19
CA ASN A 166 8.22 20.32 11.55
C ASN A 166 9.73 20.62 11.63
N GLY A 167 10.40 20.92 10.51
CA GLY A 167 11.84 21.16 10.47
C GLY A 167 12.67 19.98 10.97
N MET A 168 12.29 18.76 10.57
CA MET A 168 12.97 17.49 10.87
C MET A 168 13.80 17.09 9.64
N GLN A 169 15.04 17.50 9.61
CA GLN A 169 15.98 17.14 8.52
C GLN A 169 16.69 15.84 8.82
#